data_7a7befef5ecc2c75c483f1800538c092
#
_entry.id   7a7befef5ecc2c75c483f1800538c092
#
_cell.length_a   1.000
_cell.length_b   1.000
_cell.length_c   1.000
_cell.angle_alpha   90.00
_cell.angle_beta   90.00
_cell.angle_gamma   90.00
#
_symmetry.space_group_name_H-M   'P 1'
#
loop_
_entity.id
_entity.type
_entity.pdbx_description
1 polymer ?
#
loop_
_entity_poly.entity_id
_entity_poly.type
_entity_poly.pdbx_seq_one_letter_code
_entity_poly.pdbx_strand_id
1 'polypeptide(L)'
;MFLFLPISDENPTSQKPLLTWSLIALNFLVFFYQLSLSGGANQMLINEFGVKPSVFFEMRDFHTIITSAFMHAGWMHLLSNMLFLYIYGDNIESYLGRINFLIFYILGGVSAALLQAFFSGGLDVPMIGASGCIAAIMGAYYVLYPKAKINVFLWFFIFIQFIKVPANIVL
;
A
#
# COMPACT_ATOMS: atom_id res chain seq x y z
N MET A 1 -8.85 -25.31 2.62
CA MET A 1 -8.30 -23.97 2.27
C MET A 1 -9.39 -22.95 2.52
N PHE A 2 -9.07 -21.86 3.18
CA PHE A 2 -9.98 -20.73 3.39
C PHE A 2 -9.33 -19.47 2.81
N LEU A 3 -10.04 -18.73 1.96
CA LEU A 3 -9.61 -17.46 1.41
C LEU A 3 -10.75 -16.45 1.55
N PHE A 4 -10.43 -15.30 2.14
CA PHE A 4 -11.29 -14.13 2.27
C PHE A 4 -10.55 -12.96 1.59
N LEU A 5 -11.03 -12.54 0.41
CA LEU A 5 -10.34 -11.56 -0.41
C LEU A 5 -11.32 -10.43 -0.81
N PRO A 6 -11.13 -9.20 -0.32
CA PRO A 6 -11.84 -8.06 -0.86
C PRO A 6 -11.43 -7.83 -2.31
N ILE A 7 -12.39 -7.55 -3.20
CA ILE A 7 -12.15 -7.42 -4.64
C ILE A 7 -12.63 -6.08 -5.22
N SER A 8 -13.62 -5.45 -4.61
CA SER A 8 -14.11 -4.13 -4.99
C SER A 8 -15.00 -3.56 -3.89
N ASP A 9 -15.27 -2.28 -3.93
CA ASP A 9 -16.30 -1.64 -3.12
C ASP A 9 -17.52 -1.23 -3.98
N GLU A 10 -18.60 -0.84 -3.32
CA GLU A 10 -19.80 -0.32 -3.96
C GLU A 10 -20.00 1.18 -3.72
N ASN A 11 -18.94 1.90 -3.37
CA ASN A 11 -19.01 3.33 -3.11
C ASN A 11 -18.63 4.10 -4.39
N PRO A 12 -19.59 4.67 -5.14
CA PRO A 12 -19.29 5.30 -6.43
C PRO A 12 -18.47 6.57 -6.24
N THR A 13 -17.45 6.75 -7.07
CA THR A 13 -16.63 7.95 -7.11
C THR A 13 -17.11 8.92 -8.19
N SER A 14 -16.98 10.22 -7.92
CA SER A 14 -17.40 11.27 -8.85
C SER A 14 -16.35 11.62 -9.90
N GLN A 15 -15.10 11.25 -9.67
CA GLN A 15 -13.95 11.61 -10.50
C GLN A 15 -13.14 10.39 -10.90
N LYS A 16 -12.45 10.48 -12.06
CA LYS A 16 -11.47 9.46 -12.46
C LYS A 16 -10.26 9.50 -11.51
N PRO A 17 -9.89 8.39 -10.89
CA PRO A 17 -8.80 8.31 -9.91
C PRO A 17 -7.44 8.21 -10.61
N LEU A 18 -7.05 9.29 -11.30
CA LEU A 18 -5.85 9.28 -12.12
C LEU A 18 -4.58 9.08 -11.31
N LEU A 19 -4.52 9.64 -10.10
CA LEU A 19 -3.34 9.52 -9.25
C LEU A 19 -3.22 8.11 -8.66
N THR A 20 -4.32 7.52 -8.21
CA THR A 20 -4.38 6.13 -7.79
C THR A 20 -3.87 5.18 -8.89
N TRP A 21 -4.36 5.34 -10.13
CA TRP A 21 -3.89 4.54 -11.26
C TRP A 21 -2.42 4.80 -11.61
N SER A 22 -1.97 6.06 -11.52
CA SER A 22 -0.57 6.41 -11.74
C SER A 22 0.36 5.77 -10.71
N LEU A 23 -0.04 5.78 -9.43
CA LEU A 23 0.70 5.12 -8.35
C LEU A 23 0.77 3.60 -8.57
N ILE A 24 -0.35 2.96 -8.94
CA ILE A 24 -0.37 1.53 -9.28
C ILE A 24 0.59 1.25 -10.45
N ALA A 25 0.49 2.01 -11.54
CA ALA A 25 1.36 1.83 -12.70
C ALA A 25 2.85 2.00 -12.34
N LEU A 26 3.18 3.02 -11.55
CA LEU A 26 4.56 3.27 -11.11
C LEU A 26 5.11 2.12 -10.26
N ASN A 27 4.29 1.56 -9.35
CA ASN A 27 4.69 0.39 -8.55
C ASN A 27 4.99 -0.83 -9.43
N PHE A 28 4.17 -1.11 -10.45
CA PHE A 28 4.45 -2.17 -11.42
C PHE A 28 5.72 -1.90 -12.21
N LEU A 29 5.95 -0.67 -12.68
CA LEU A 29 7.16 -0.30 -13.42
C LEU A 29 8.43 -0.52 -12.60
N VAL A 30 8.43 -0.05 -11.34
CA VAL A 30 9.57 -0.25 -10.43
C VAL A 30 9.78 -1.75 -10.14
N PHE A 31 8.71 -2.51 -9.94
CA PHE A 31 8.81 -3.94 -9.69
C PHE A 31 9.33 -4.71 -10.90
N PHE A 32 8.92 -4.38 -12.13
CA PHE A 32 9.49 -4.98 -13.34
C PHE A 32 10.97 -4.63 -13.51
N TYR A 33 11.38 -3.41 -13.14
CA TYR A 33 12.79 -3.06 -13.07
C TYR A 33 13.53 -3.94 -12.05
N GLN A 34 13.01 -4.12 -10.83
CA GLN A 34 13.58 -5.03 -9.83
C GLN A 34 13.73 -6.46 -10.36
N LEU A 35 12.74 -6.98 -11.09
CA LEU A 35 12.79 -8.32 -11.70
C LEU A 35 13.84 -8.44 -12.82
N SER A 36 14.19 -7.35 -13.49
CA SER A 36 15.21 -7.36 -14.55
C SER A 36 16.64 -7.44 -14.00
N LEU A 37 16.81 -7.18 -12.70
CA LEU A 37 18.12 -7.21 -12.04
C LEU A 37 18.48 -8.63 -11.61
N SER A 38 19.79 -8.93 -11.53
CA SER A 38 20.26 -10.13 -10.83
C SER A 38 19.90 -10.05 -9.32
N GLY A 39 19.79 -11.18 -8.65
CA GLY A 39 19.43 -11.21 -7.22
C GLY A 39 20.35 -10.33 -6.35
N GLY A 40 21.65 -10.33 -6.62
CA GLY A 40 22.63 -9.47 -5.93
C GLY A 40 22.42 -7.99 -6.20
N ALA A 41 22.15 -7.60 -7.45
CA ALA A 41 21.88 -6.21 -7.82
C ALA A 41 20.55 -5.70 -7.25
N ASN A 42 19.52 -6.54 -7.23
CA ASN A 42 18.25 -6.20 -6.59
C ASN A 42 18.41 -6.00 -5.08
N GLN A 43 19.23 -6.84 -4.41
CA GLN A 43 19.51 -6.66 -2.98
C GLN A 43 20.26 -5.35 -2.70
N MET A 44 21.21 -4.97 -3.57
CA MET A 44 21.90 -3.67 -3.48
C MET A 44 20.90 -2.52 -3.64
N LEU A 45 20.00 -2.59 -4.62
CA LEU A 45 18.95 -1.60 -4.82
C LEU A 45 18.08 -1.44 -3.56
N ILE A 46 17.65 -2.55 -2.95
CA ILE A 46 16.85 -2.53 -1.72
C ILE A 46 17.64 -1.92 -0.56
N ASN A 47 18.92 -2.21 -0.44
CA ASN A 47 19.76 -1.65 0.62
C ASN A 47 20.02 -0.14 0.46
N GLU A 48 20.03 0.35 -0.78
CA GLU A 48 20.29 1.76 -1.10
C GLU A 48 19.01 2.61 -1.02
N PHE A 49 17.88 2.10 -1.53
CA PHE A 49 16.62 2.85 -1.67
C PHE A 49 15.51 2.43 -0.70
N GLY A 50 15.69 1.36 0.05
CA GLY A 50 14.80 0.94 1.14
C GLY A 50 14.99 1.82 2.37
N VAL A 51 13.90 2.19 3.05
CA VAL A 51 13.99 3.02 4.25
C VAL A 51 14.48 2.18 5.43
N LYS A 52 15.50 2.67 6.12
CA LYS A 52 16.07 2.06 7.32
C LYS A 52 15.70 2.89 8.56
N PRO A 53 15.52 2.26 9.73
CA PRO A 53 15.31 2.99 10.98
C PRO A 53 16.34 4.08 11.26
N SER A 54 17.61 3.87 10.91
CA SER A 54 18.71 4.84 11.04
C SER A 54 18.46 6.17 10.34
N VAL A 55 17.66 6.22 9.25
CA VAL A 55 17.28 7.46 8.56
C VAL A 55 16.77 8.53 9.54
N PHE A 56 15.96 8.13 10.50
CA PHE A 56 15.37 9.06 11.47
C PHE A 56 16.32 9.45 12.60
N PHE A 57 17.26 8.59 12.96
CA PHE A 57 18.23 8.84 14.02
C PHE A 57 19.46 9.59 13.52
N GLU A 58 19.89 9.32 12.29
CA GLU A 58 21.07 9.92 11.70
C GLU A 58 20.74 11.15 10.84
N MET A 59 19.44 11.45 10.65
CA MET A 59 18.94 12.61 9.90
C MET A 59 19.47 12.67 8.46
N ARG A 60 19.58 11.52 7.81
CA ARG A 60 20.09 11.39 6.43
C ARG A 60 19.24 10.43 5.61
N ASP A 61 19.45 10.44 4.28
CA ASP A 61 18.80 9.52 3.32
C ASP A 61 17.25 9.57 3.33
N PHE A 62 16.65 10.73 3.67
CA PHE A 62 15.19 10.91 3.73
C PHE A 62 14.47 10.57 2.42
N HIS A 63 15.17 10.59 1.27
CA HIS A 63 14.60 10.19 0.00
C HIS A 63 14.13 8.72 0.03
N THR A 64 14.75 7.87 0.86
CA THR A 64 14.41 6.46 0.99
C THR A 64 13.00 6.23 1.55
N ILE A 65 12.45 7.18 2.29
CA ILE A 65 11.06 7.12 2.78
C ILE A 65 10.08 7.09 1.58
N ILE A 66 10.41 7.82 0.52
CA ILE A 66 9.58 7.87 -0.69
C ILE A 66 9.91 6.69 -1.61
N THR A 67 11.19 6.43 -1.88
CA THR A 67 11.59 5.40 -2.83
C THR A 67 11.22 4.00 -2.36
N SER A 68 11.32 3.73 -1.07
CA SER A 68 10.93 2.44 -0.48
C SER A 68 9.47 2.07 -0.72
N ALA A 69 8.57 3.06 -0.81
CA ALA A 69 7.14 2.84 -1.03
C ALA A 69 6.81 2.24 -2.42
N PHE A 70 7.75 2.26 -3.35
CA PHE A 70 7.57 1.72 -4.71
C PHE A 70 8.25 0.38 -4.94
N MET A 71 9.09 -0.08 -4.01
CA MET A 71 9.78 -1.36 -4.12
C MET A 71 8.98 -2.48 -3.44
N HIS A 72 9.07 -3.69 -3.98
CA HIS A 72 8.34 -4.85 -3.43
C HIS A 72 9.22 -6.10 -3.40
N ALA A 73 9.04 -6.91 -2.35
CA ALA A 73 9.83 -8.12 -2.13
C ALA A 73 9.43 -9.30 -3.05
N GLY A 74 8.26 -9.23 -3.69
CA GLY A 74 7.77 -10.28 -4.58
C GLY A 74 6.34 -10.03 -5.02
N TRP A 75 5.83 -10.93 -5.89
CA TRP A 75 4.53 -10.78 -6.53
C TRP A 75 3.37 -10.66 -5.55
N MET A 76 3.31 -11.49 -4.51
CA MET A 76 2.20 -11.44 -3.54
C MET A 76 2.19 -10.12 -2.77
N HIS A 77 3.37 -9.59 -2.45
CA HIS A 77 3.51 -8.30 -1.78
C HIS A 77 3.03 -7.15 -2.68
N LEU A 78 3.45 -7.14 -3.94
CA LEU A 78 2.98 -6.14 -4.91
C LEU A 78 1.47 -6.24 -5.13
N LEU A 79 0.97 -7.43 -5.50
CA LEU A 79 -0.42 -7.62 -5.88
C LEU A 79 -1.39 -7.29 -4.75
N SER A 80 -1.07 -7.67 -3.51
CA SER A 80 -1.89 -7.30 -2.35
C SER A 80 -1.92 -5.79 -2.13
N ASN A 81 -0.77 -5.12 -2.20
CA ASN A 81 -0.72 -3.66 -2.10
C ASN A 81 -1.54 -2.99 -3.22
N MET A 82 -1.37 -3.40 -4.47
CA MET A 82 -2.08 -2.79 -5.60
C MET A 82 -3.58 -3.06 -5.54
N LEU A 83 -3.99 -4.23 -5.06
CA LEU A 83 -5.40 -4.55 -4.85
C LEU A 83 -6.04 -3.60 -3.83
N PHE A 84 -5.44 -3.41 -2.68
CA PHE A 84 -5.97 -2.51 -1.66
C PHE A 84 -5.94 -1.04 -2.10
N LEU A 85 -4.88 -0.62 -2.79
CA LEU A 85 -4.83 0.72 -3.37
C LEU A 85 -5.91 0.92 -4.43
N TYR A 86 -6.20 -0.09 -5.24
CA TYR A 86 -7.27 -0.06 -6.25
C TYR A 86 -8.66 0.04 -5.62
N ILE A 87 -8.93 -0.74 -4.55
CA ILE A 87 -10.26 -0.79 -3.92
C ILE A 87 -10.58 0.49 -3.13
N TYR A 88 -9.60 1.06 -2.44
CA TYR A 88 -9.82 2.14 -1.48
C TYR A 88 -9.29 3.49 -1.94
N GLY A 89 -8.29 3.49 -2.83
CA GLY A 89 -7.57 4.70 -3.23
C GLY A 89 -8.43 5.68 -4.01
N ASP A 90 -9.27 5.21 -4.91
CA ASP A 90 -10.13 6.05 -5.74
C ASP A 90 -11.14 6.88 -4.93
N ASN A 91 -11.69 6.28 -3.89
CA ASN A 91 -12.63 6.95 -2.98
C ASN A 91 -11.94 8.06 -2.17
N ILE A 92 -10.74 7.79 -1.67
CA ILE A 92 -9.98 8.78 -0.90
C ILE A 92 -9.39 9.87 -1.81
N GLU A 93 -8.95 9.53 -3.04
CA GLU A 93 -8.55 10.52 -4.04
C GLU A 93 -9.72 11.44 -4.42
N SER A 94 -10.92 10.85 -4.61
CA SER A 94 -12.14 11.61 -4.93
C SER A 94 -12.55 12.54 -3.79
N TYR A 95 -12.39 12.12 -2.54
CA TYR A 95 -12.73 12.89 -1.35
C TYR A 95 -11.75 14.04 -1.08
N LEU A 96 -10.46 13.77 -1.11
CA LEU A 96 -9.40 14.74 -0.78
C LEU A 96 -9.01 15.64 -1.96
N GLY A 97 -9.26 15.20 -3.19
CA GLY A 97 -8.66 15.76 -4.39
C GLY A 97 -7.19 15.31 -4.55
N ARG A 98 -6.68 15.37 -5.77
CA ARG A 98 -5.40 14.76 -6.17
C ARG A 98 -4.20 15.21 -5.33
N ILE A 99 -4.05 16.51 -5.12
CA ILE A 99 -2.87 17.07 -4.41
C ILE A 99 -2.88 16.60 -2.94
N ASN A 100 -4.01 16.76 -2.25
CA ASN A 100 -4.12 16.36 -0.85
C ASN A 100 -4.02 14.84 -0.69
N PHE A 101 -4.53 14.06 -1.65
CA PHE A 101 -4.38 12.62 -1.66
C PHE A 101 -2.90 12.21 -1.76
N LEU A 102 -2.11 12.84 -2.64
CA LEU A 102 -0.67 12.56 -2.73
C LEU A 102 0.06 12.90 -1.43
N ILE A 103 -0.24 14.07 -0.85
CA ILE A 103 0.34 14.48 0.44
C ILE A 103 -0.04 13.47 1.52
N PHE A 104 -1.30 13.07 1.59
CA PHE A 104 -1.80 12.10 2.57
C PHE A 104 -1.15 10.72 2.40
N TYR A 105 -0.99 10.26 1.15
CA TYR A 105 -0.30 9.01 0.82
C TYR A 105 1.15 9.02 1.34
N ILE A 106 1.90 10.10 1.04
CA ILE A 106 3.30 10.24 1.48
C ILE A 106 3.37 10.32 3.02
N LEU A 107 2.53 11.13 3.65
CA LEU A 107 2.50 11.26 5.12
C LEU A 107 2.17 9.93 5.80
N GLY A 108 1.28 9.13 5.21
CA GLY A 108 1.00 7.77 5.67
C GLY A 108 2.25 6.89 5.66
N GLY A 109 3.02 6.94 4.58
CA GLY A 109 4.31 6.23 4.47
C GLY A 109 5.33 6.70 5.50
N VAL A 110 5.49 8.02 5.65
CA VAL A 110 6.37 8.60 6.67
C VAL A 110 5.98 8.14 8.08
N SER A 111 4.69 8.22 8.41
CA SER A 111 4.19 7.82 9.73
C SER A 111 4.43 6.34 10.02
N ALA A 112 4.19 5.48 9.02
CA ALA A 112 4.45 4.04 9.15
C ALA A 112 5.93 3.73 9.31
N ALA A 113 6.81 4.41 8.54
CA ALA A 113 8.25 4.24 8.65
C ALA A 113 8.78 4.72 10.03
N LEU A 114 8.26 5.84 10.55
CA LEU A 114 8.58 6.32 11.90
C LEU A 114 8.16 5.32 12.98
N LEU A 115 6.93 4.82 12.92
CA LEU A 115 6.45 3.82 13.87
C LEU A 115 7.31 2.56 13.82
N GLN A 116 7.61 2.06 12.62
CA GLN A 116 8.47 0.89 12.46
C GLN A 116 9.87 1.15 13.01
N ALA A 117 10.46 2.31 12.75
CA ALA A 117 11.77 2.67 13.31
C ALA A 117 11.76 2.66 14.84
N PHE A 118 10.69 3.17 15.44
CA PHE A 118 10.53 3.21 16.90
C PHE A 118 10.43 1.81 17.51
N PHE A 119 9.73 0.89 16.83
CA PHE A 119 9.53 -0.49 17.29
C PHE A 119 10.55 -1.50 16.76
N SER A 120 11.53 -1.08 15.95
CA SER A 120 12.51 -1.98 15.33
C SER A 120 13.48 -2.67 16.32
N GLY A 121 13.52 -2.22 17.56
CA GLY A 121 14.44 -2.77 18.56
C GLY A 121 15.93 -2.60 18.21
N GLY A 122 16.28 -1.61 17.40
CA GLY A 122 17.65 -1.36 16.94
C GLY A 122 18.06 -2.14 15.69
N LEU A 123 17.15 -2.91 15.09
CA LEU A 123 17.39 -3.58 13.80
C LEU A 123 17.34 -2.54 12.65
N ASP A 124 18.41 -2.43 11.91
CA ASP A 124 18.52 -1.50 10.77
C ASP A 124 18.31 -2.23 9.42
N VAL A 125 17.19 -2.94 9.32
CA VAL A 125 16.81 -3.70 8.12
C VAL A 125 16.03 -2.80 7.18
N PRO A 126 16.38 -2.75 5.87
CA PRO A 126 15.64 -1.98 4.89
C PRO A 126 14.18 -2.44 4.80
N MET A 127 13.26 -1.50 4.91
CA MET A 127 11.82 -1.70 4.71
C MET A 127 11.43 -1.22 3.32
N ILE A 128 10.57 -1.97 2.65
CA ILE A 128 10.06 -1.68 1.31
C ILE A 128 8.57 -2.01 1.21
N GLY A 129 7.87 -1.31 0.33
CA GLY A 129 6.45 -1.54 0.02
C GLY A 129 5.55 -0.35 0.30
N ALA A 130 4.48 -0.26 -0.47
CA ALA A 130 3.46 0.79 -0.35
C ALA A 130 2.56 0.62 0.89
N SER A 131 2.73 -0.45 1.65
CA SER A 131 1.79 -0.88 2.71
C SER A 131 1.51 0.17 3.77
N GLY A 132 2.52 0.96 4.16
CA GLY A 132 2.34 2.07 5.11
C GLY A 132 1.43 3.18 4.57
N CYS A 133 1.65 3.58 3.32
CA CYS A 133 0.80 4.55 2.63
C CYS A 133 -0.64 4.03 2.47
N ILE A 134 -0.77 2.75 2.10
CA ILE A 134 -2.06 2.09 1.89
C ILE A 134 -2.81 1.91 3.20
N ALA A 135 -2.13 1.59 4.30
CA ALA A 135 -2.74 1.51 5.61
C ALA A 135 -3.39 2.84 6.03
N ALA A 136 -2.76 3.98 5.72
CA ALA A 136 -3.36 5.29 5.94
C ALA A 136 -4.64 5.48 5.10
N ILE A 137 -4.62 5.09 3.81
CA ILE A 137 -5.79 5.13 2.94
C ILE A 137 -6.92 4.25 3.50
N MET A 138 -6.62 3.02 3.91
CA MET A 138 -7.59 2.10 4.51
C MET A 138 -8.18 2.67 5.80
N GLY A 139 -7.36 3.28 6.66
CA GLY A 139 -7.80 3.97 7.86
C GLY A 139 -8.73 5.15 7.55
N ALA A 140 -8.40 5.97 6.56
CA ALA A 140 -9.28 7.05 6.11
C ALA A 140 -10.59 6.52 5.54
N TYR A 141 -10.55 5.45 4.74
CA TYR A 141 -11.75 4.82 4.21
C TYR A 141 -12.66 4.27 5.33
N TYR A 142 -12.07 3.62 6.33
CA TYR A 142 -12.80 3.14 7.51
C TYR A 142 -13.56 4.27 8.23
N VAL A 143 -12.93 5.43 8.38
CA VAL A 143 -13.54 6.58 9.07
C VAL A 143 -14.62 7.25 8.21
N LEU A 144 -14.36 7.43 6.92
CA LEU A 144 -15.26 8.17 6.01
C LEU A 144 -16.43 7.32 5.51
N TYR A 145 -16.20 6.03 5.30
CA TYR A 145 -17.15 5.13 4.64
C TYR A 145 -17.41 3.82 5.40
N PRO A 146 -17.66 3.85 6.74
CA PRO A 146 -17.71 2.63 7.57
C PRO A 146 -18.82 1.65 7.17
N LYS A 147 -19.87 2.14 6.51
CA LYS A 147 -21.03 1.34 6.07
C LYS A 147 -21.00 0.98 4.58
N ALA A 148 -20.00 1.45 3.84
CA ALA A 148 -19.83 1.09 2.43
C ALA A 148 -19.67 -0.44 2.31
N LYS A 149 -20.27 -1.01 1.28
CA LYS A 149 -20.23 -2.46 1.08
C LYS A 149 -19.00 -2.81 0.26
N ILE A 150 -18.23 -3.73 0.78
CA ILE A 150 -17.08 -4.33 0.11
C ILE A 150 -17.52 -5.69 -0.44
N ASN A 151 -17.31 -5.90 -1.73
CA ASN A 151 -17.51 -7.20 -2.36
C ASN A 151 -16.30 -8.07 -2.01
N VAL A 152 -16.58 -9.20 -1.38
CA VAL A 152 -15.57 -10.14 -0.91
C VAL A 152 -15.73 -11.47 -1.62
N PHE A 153 -14.65 -11.95 -2.22
CA PHE A 153 -14.53 -13.31 -2.71
C PHE A 153 -14.20 -14.22 -1.54
N LEU A 154 -15.08 -15.20 -1.30
CA LEU A 154 -14.95 -16.16 -0.24
C LEU A 154 -14.81 -17.55 -0.83
N TRP A 155 -13.70 -18.23 -0.50
CA TRP A 155 -13.47 -19.60 -0.91
C TRP A 155 -13.23 -20.46 0.33
N PHE A 156 -14.14 -21.40 0.56
CA PHE A 156 -14.06 -22.35 1.66
C PHE A 156 -14.22 -23.78 1.12
N PHE A 157 -13.13 -24.54 1.05
CA PHE A 157 -13.01 -25.88 0.46
C PHE A 157 -13.51 -25.92 -0.98
N ILE A 158 -14.76 -26.41 -1.21
CA ILE A 158 -15.42 -26.50 -2.52
C ILE A 158 -16.46 -25.38 -2.74
N PHE A 159 -16.76 -24.60 -1.70
CA PHE A 159 -17.74 -23.52 -1.80
C PHE A 159 -17.06 -22.22 -2.18
N ILE A 160 -17.57 -21.61 -3.25
CA ILE A 160 -17.15 -20.27 -3.71
C ILE A 160 -18.37 -19.35 -3.65
N GLN A 161 -18.22 -18.22 -2.98
CA GLN A 161 -19.28 -17.23 -2.84
C GLN A 161 -18.72 -15.81 -2.98
N PHE A 162 -19.55 -14.92 -3.51
CA PHE A 162 -19.34 -13.48 -3.46
C PHE A 162 -20.31 -12.90 -2.44
N ILE A 163 -19.78 -12.28 -1.40
CA ILE A 163 -20.59 -11.68 -0.33
C ILE A 163 -20.29 -10.19 -0.23
N LYS A 164 -21.25 -9.44 0.29
CA LYS A 164 -21.11 -8.02 0.56
C LYS A 164 -20.98 -7.79 2.05
N VAL A 165 -19.85 -7.24 2.46
CA VAL A 165 -19.55 -7.03 3.88
C VAL A 165 -19.31 -5.53 4.10
N PRO A 166 -19.86 -4.93 5.16
CA PRO A 166 -19.56 -3.54 5.49
C PRO A 166 -18.06 -3.31 5.74
N ALA A 167 -17.55 -2.14 5.32
CA ALA A 167 -16.13 -1.80 5.43
C ALA A 167 -15.59 -1.89 6.86
N ASN A 168 -16.40 -1.52 7.85
CA ASN A 168 -16.01 -1.62 9.27
C ASN A 168 -15.87 -3.05 9.81
N ILE A 169 -16.19 -4.06 9.00
CA ILE A 169 -15.96 -5.48 9.34
C ILE A 169 -14.78 -6.04 8.53
N VAL A 170 -14.53 -5.49 7.34
CA VAL A 170 -13.44 -5.94 6.44
C VAL A 170 -12.12 -5.32 6.83
N LEU A 171 -12.11 -4.05 7.23
CA LEU A 171 -10.96 -3.23 7.62
C LEU A 171 -10.72 -3.24 9.13
#